data_0f71d71967f166fad0020835140f373d
#
_entry.id   0f71d71967f166fad0020835140f373d
#
_cell.length_a   1.000
_cell.length_b   1.000
_cell.length_c   1.000
_cell.angle_alpha   90.00
_cell.angle_beta   90.00
_cell.angle_gamma   90.00
#
_symmetry.space_group_name_H-M   'P 1'
#
loop_
_entity.id
_entity.type
_entity.pdbx_description
1 polymer ?
#
loop_
_entity_poly.entity_id
_entity_poly.type
_entity_poly.pdbx_seq_one_letter_code
_entity_poly.pdbx_strand_id
1 'polypeptide(L)'
;MIQRQSDATGKAGPFRLNDRPSRPGAQGQTQDGRLNYEHIFEQAIERLHAEGRYRVFIDILRNRGSYPNARCFAGHNGPKPITVWCSNDYLAMGQHPKVIEAMEEALHDVGAGSGGTRNIGGNTHYHVDLERELADLHGKEGALLFTSGYVSNDATLSTLAKVLPGCVIFSDELNHASMIAGIR
;
A
#
# COMPACT_ATOMS: atom_id res chain seq x y z
N MET A 1 6.53 11.46 -10.27
CA MET A 1 5.67 12.23 -11.17
C MET A 1 5.53 11.39 -12.44
N ILE A 2 4.42 10.69 -12.61
CA ILE A 2 4.15 9.88 -13.80
C ILE A 2 3.29 10.76 -14.68
N GLN A 3 3.83 11.21 -15.82
CA GLN A 3 3.05 11.91 -16.84
C GLN A 3 2.00 10.93 -17.39
N ARG A 4 0.73 11.26 -17.23
CA ARG A 4 -0.36 10.65 -17.98
C ARG A 4 -0.26 11.18 -19.42
N GLN A 5 -0.12 10.29 -20.39
CA GLN A 5 -0.50 10.62 -21.74
C GLN A 5 -2.04 10.71 -21.79
N SER A 6 -2.57 11.91 -21.91
CA SER A 6 -3.97 12.15 -22.25
C SER A 6 -4.19 11.79 -23.71
N ASP A 7 -5.33 11.19 -24.02
CA ASP A 7 -5.80 11.09 -25.40
C ASP A 7 -6.07 12.51 -25.98
N ALA A 8 -6.22 12.61 -27.27
CA ALA A 8 -6.38 13.88 -28.00
C ALA A 8 -7.63 14.69 -27.58
N THR A 9 -8.43 14.22 -26.61
CA THR A 9 -9.68 14.85 -26.14
C THR A 9 -9.65 15.29 -24.68
N GLY A 10 -8.58 14.97 -23.92
CA GLY A 10 -8.38 15.48 -22.55
C GLY A 10 -9.38 14.96 -21.49
N LYS A 11 -10.18 13.97 -21.78
CA LYS A 11 -11.16 13.40 -20.84
C LYS A 11 -10.82 11.95 -20.51
N ALA A 12 -10.36 11.70 -19.28
CA ALA A 12 -10.41 10.36 -18.72
C ALA A 12 -11.89 9.96 -18.54
N GLY A 13 -12.33 8.94 -19.23
CA GLY A 13 -13.69 8.41 -19.08
C GLY A 13 -13.91 7.89 -17.64
N PRO A 14 -15.16 7.91 -17.13
CA PRO A 14 -15.46 7.46 -15.79
C PRO A 14 -15.10 5.98 -15.63
N PHE A 15 -14.36 5.65 -14.57
CA PHE A 15 -14.09 4.28 -14.16
C PHE A 15 -15.43 3.63 -13.77
N ARG A 16 -15.95 2.77 -14.63
CA ARG A 16 -17.19 2.03 -14.36
C ARG A 16 -16.86 0.82 -13.49
N LEU A 17 -17.43 0.78 -12.30
CA LEU A 17 -17.34 -0.32 -11.32
C LEU A 17 -17.78 -1.71 -11.85
N ASN A 18 -18.34 -1.77 -13.04
CA ASN A 18 -18.88 -2.99 -13.66
C ASN A 18 -17.96 -3.64 -14.70
N ASP A 19 -16.78 -3.12 -14.95
CA ASP A 19 -15.81 -3.79 -15.80
C ASP A 19 -15.13 -4.97 -15.04
N ARG A 20 -15.95 -5.93 -14.61
CA ARG A 20 -15.40 -7.24 -14.32
C ARG A 20 -14.78 -7.76 -15.61
N PRO A 21 -13.52 -8.21 -15.60
CA PRO A 21 -12.96 -8.85 -16.76
C PRO A 21 -13.93 -9.96 -17.19
N SER A 22 -14.38 -9.89 -18.44
CA SER A 22 -15.16 -10.98 -19.06
C SER A 22 -14.45 -12.31 -18.77
N ARG A 23 -15.23 -13.34 -18.44
CA ARG A 23 -14.68 -14.69 -18.27
C ARG A 23 -13.74 -14.98 -19.44
N PRO A 24 -12.56 -15.60 -19.22
CA PRO A 24 -11.63 -15.90 -20.29
C PRO A 24 -12.38 -16.62 -21.39
N GLY A 25 -12.42 -16.01 -22.58
CA GLY A 25 -12.96 -16.64 -23.77
C GLY A 25 -12.10 -17.84 -24.17
N ALA A 26 -12.47 -18.54 -25.22
CA ALA A 26 -11.81 -19.74 -25.75
C ALA A 26 -10.28 -19.61 -25.97
N GLN A 27 -9.74 -18.40 -25.97
CA GLN A 27 -8.31 -18.09 -26.11
C GLN A 27 -7.44 -18.46 -24.90
N GLY A 28 -8.04 -18.67 -23.72
CA GLY A 28 -7.33 -19.10 -22.52
C GLY A 28 -7.41 -20.59 -22.22
N GLN A 29 -7.87 -21.41 -23.18
CA GLN A 29 -7.97 -22.86 -23.02
C GLN A 29 -6.88 -23.58 -23.81
N THR A 30 -6.34 -24.68 -23.23
CA THR A 30 -5.48 -25.62 -23.93
C THR A 30 -6.33 -26.48 -24.92
N GLN A 31 -5.69 -27.20 -25.82
CA GLN A 31 -6.38 -28.11 -26.79
C GLN A 31 -7.27 -29.17 -26.11
N ASP A 32 -6.99 -29.52 -24.86
CA ASP A 32 -7.76 -30.43 -24.03
C ASP A 32 -8.87 -29.77 -23.20
N GLY A 33 -9.16 -28.48 -23.43
CA GLY A 33 -10.21 -27.74 -22.76
C GLY A 33 -9.86 -27.24 -21.35
N ARG A 34 -8.61 -27.45 -20.90
CA ARG A 34 -8.13 -26.92 -19.62
C ARG A 34 -7.79 -25.43 -19.72
N LEU A 35 -7.88 -24.71 -18.59
CA LEU A 35 -7.44 -23.32 -18.52
C LEU A 35 -5.92 -23.24 -18.62
N ASN A 36 -5.43 -22.44 -19.56
CA ASN A 36 -4.02 -22.08 -19.66
C ASN A 36 -3.78 -20.83 -18.80
N TYR A 37 -3.42 -21.03 -17.54
CA TYR A 37 -3.19 -19.94 -16.59
C TYR A 37 -2.03 -19.04 -17.01
N GLU A 38 -0.96 -19.61 -17.54
CA GLU A 38 0.21 -18.84 -17.99
C GLU A 38 -0.19 -17.84 -19.06
N HIS A 39 -0.89 -18.27 -20.08
CA HIS A 39 -1.39 -17.39 -21.14
C HIS A 39 -2.37 -16.30 -20.61
N ILE A 40 -3.22 -16.66 -19.64
CA ILE A 40 -4.14 -15.69 -19.01
C ILE A 40 -3.36 -14.60 -18.26
N PHE A 41 -2.31 -15.00 -17.53
CA PHE A 41 -1.46 -14.04 -16.81
C PHE A 41 -0.61 -13.18 -17.75
N GLU A 42 -0.05 -13.76 -18.80
CA GLU A 42 0.69 -13.04 -19.83
C GLU A 42 -0.20 -11.97 -20.48
N GLN A 43 -1.39 -12.31 -20.92
CA GLN A 43 -2.34 -11.35 -21.47
C GLN A 43 -2.72 -10.25 -20.50
N ALA A 44 -2.85 -10.57 -19.20
CA ALA A 44 -3.14 -9.57 -18.18
C ALA A 44 -1.97 -8.59 -18.01
N ILE A 45 -0.74 -9.09 -18.05
CA ILE A 45 0.49 -8.27 -17.97
C ILE A 45 0.63 -7.39 -19.22
N GLU A 46 0.45 -7.97 -20.43
CA GLU A 46 0.48 -7.23 -21.69
C GLU A 46 -0.53 -6.08 -21.71
N ARG A 47 -1.72 -6.32 -21.18
CA ARG A 47 -2.74 -5.26 -21.03
C ARG A 47 -2.26 -4.12 -20.13
N LEU A 48 -1.63 -4.45 -18.98
CA LEU A 48 -1.06 -3.45 -18.09
C LEU A 48 0.05 -2.63 -18.76
N HIS A 49 0.87 -3.27 -19.61
CA HIS A 49 1.86 -2.57 -20.42
C HIS A 49 1.23 -1.65 -21.45
N ALA A 50 0.23 -2.13 -22.20
CA ALA A 50 -0.48 -1.35 -23.20
C ALA A 50 -1.21 -0.13 -22.61
N GLU A 51 -1.74 -0.26 -21.39
CA GLU A 51 -2.39 0.81 -20.65
C GLU A 51 -1.41 1.76 -19.94
N GLY A 52 -0.10 1.51 -20.00
CA GLY A 52 0.92 2.29 -19.27
C GLY A 52 0.81 2.19 -17.74
N ARG A 53 0.19 1.14 -17.23
CA ARG A 53 -0.08 0.93 -15.80
C ARG A 53 0.87 -0.09 -15.16
N TYR A 54 1.72 -0.72 -15.95
CA TYR A 54 2.70 -1.66 -15.42
C TYR A 54 3.70 -0.93 -14.52
N ARG A 55 3.86 -1.40 -13.28
CA ARG A 55 4.78 -0.81 -12.30
C ARG A 55 5.95 -1.73 -12.06
N VAL A 56 7.14 -1.15 -12.13
CA VAL A 56 8.38 -1.85 -11.81
C VAL A 56 8.81 -1.50 -10.39
N PHE A 57 9.15 -2.51 -9.60
CA PHE A 57 9.77 -2.30 -8.29
C PHE A 57 11.24 -1.94 -8.50
N ILE A 58 11.62 -0.76 -8.05
CA ILE A 58 13.00 -0.26 -8.16
C ILE A 58 13.74 -0.63 -6.88
N ASP A 59 14.86 -1.33 -7.03
CA ASP A 59 15.74 -1.68 -5.92
C ASP A 59 16.57 -0.46 -5.51
N ILE A 60 16.28 0.07 -4.32
CA ILE A 60 16.97 1.25 -3.76
C ILE A 60 17.42 1.00 -2.33
N LEU A 61 18.58 1.57 -1.98
CA LEU A 61 19.09 1.62 -0.62
C LEU A 61 19.23 3.07 -0.19
N ARG A 62 18.45 3.48 0.81
CA ARG A 62 18.54 4.81 1.40
C ARG A 62 19.80 4.92 2.26
N ASN A 63 20.43 6.08 2.24
CA ASN A 63 21.59 6.36 3.07
C ASN A 63 21.17 7.17 4.29
N ARG A 64 21.33 6.61 5.49
CA ARG A 64 21.15 7.34 6.74
C ARG A 64 22.05 8.59 6.76
N GLY A 65 21.52 9.72 7.19
CA GLY A 65 22.26 10.97 7.31
C GLY A 65 22.44 11.75 6.01
N SER A 66 21.99 11.23 4.86
CA SER A 66 22.06 11.93 3.57
C SER A 66 20.76 11.91 2.78
N TYR A 67 19.64 11.73 3.48
CA TYR A 67 18.31 11.81 2.88
C TYR A 67 18.09 13.20 2.21
N PRO A 68 17.50 13.29 1.01
CA PRO A 68 16.80 12.24 0.25
C PRO A 68 17.68 11.38 -0.69
N ASN A 69 18.99 11.38 -0.52
CA ASN A 69 19.90 10.61 -1.38
C ASN A 69 19.83 9.11 -1.08
N ALA A 70 19.91 8.31 -2.14
CA ALA A 70 19.88 6.86 -2.09
C ALA A 70 20.75 6.27 -3.19
N ARG A 71 20.99 4.97 -3.13
CA ARG A 71 21.63 4.18 -4.18
C ARG A 71 20.58 3.32 -4.88
N CYS A 72 20.54 3.36 -6.20
CA CYS A 72 19.68 2.51 -7.02
C CYS A 72 20.51 1.35 -7.57
N PHE A 73 20.05 0.13 -7.35
CA PHE A 73 20.68 -1.11 -7.82
C PHE A 73 20.04 -1.65 -9.10
N ALA A 74 19.03 -0.97 -9.64
CA ALA A 74 18.45 -1.33 -10.93
C ALA A 74 19.44 -1.09 -12.07
N GLY A 75 19.79 -2.16 -12.81
CA GLY A 75 20.67 -2.13 -13.98
C GLY A 75 21.98 -2.90 -13.79
N HIS A 76 22.65 -3.16 -14.92
CA HIS A 76 23.86 -4.04 -14.97
C HIS A 76 25.18 -3.35 -14.60
N ASN A 77 25.18 -2.03 -14.43
CA ASN A 77 26.42 -1.24 -14.23
C ASN A 77 26.71 -0.89 -12.76
N GLY A 78 26.17 -1.66 -11.83
CA GLY A 78 26.32 -1.40 -10.39
C GLY A 78 25.41 -0.27 -9.86
N PRO A 79 25.50 0.02 -8.55
CA PRO A 79 24.63 0.99 -7.91
C PRO A 79 24.93 2.41 -8.37
N LYS A 80 23.87 3.17 -8.69
CA LYS A 80 23.94 4.58 -9.08
C LYS A 80 23.35 5.47 -7.99
N PRO A 81 23.93 6.64 -7.72
CA PRO A 81 23.33 7.62 -6.83
C PRO A 81 22.04 8.17 -7.43
N ILE A 82 21.00 8.29 -6.61
CA ILE A 82 19.72 8.87 -6.99
C ILE A 82 19.19 9.78 -5.86
N THR A 83 18.25 10.64 -6.20
CA THR A 83 17.45 11.42 -5.23
C THR A 83 16.04 10.89 -5.20
N VAL A 84 15.54 10.53 -4.02
CA VAL A 84 14.19 10.02 -3.82
C VAL A 84 13.22 11.20 -3.63
N TRP A 85 12.36 11.41 -4.62
CA TRP A 85 11.35 12.48 -4.60
C TRP A 85 10.00 12.04 -4.04
N CYS A 86 9.73 10.74 -4.00
CA CYS A 86 8.50 10.15 -3.50
C CYS A 86 8.77 9.31 -2.25
N SER A 87 8.52 9.88 -1.08
CA SER A 87 8.67 9.18 0.19
C SER A 87 7.53 9.58 1.12
N ASN A 88 7.09 8.66 1.98
CA ASN A 88 6.15 8.96 3.05
C ASN A 88 6.86 9.50 4.31
N ASP A 89 8.19 9.42 4.35
CA ASP A 89 9.01 9.96 5.44
C ASP A 89 9.35 11.44 5.16
N TYR A 90 8.32 12.30 5.16
CA TYR A 90 8.42 13.71 4.78
C TYR A 90 9.38 14.52 5.65
N LEU A 91 9.50 14.17 6.93
CA LEU A 91 10.32 14.86 7.91
C LEU A 91 11.63 14.14 8.20
N ALA A 92 11.92 13.06 7.47
CA ALA A 92 13.08 12.18 7.69
C ALA A 92 13.16 11.62 9.14
N MET A 93 12.01 11.48 9.81
CA MET A 93 11.94 11.01 11.19
C MET A 93 12.39 9.57 11.34
N GLY A 94 12.29 8.74 10.29
CA GLY A 94 12.85 7.39 10.28
C GLY A 94 14.38 7.33 10.42
N GLN A 95 15.08 8.48 10.33
CA GLN A 95 16.52 8.60 10.52
C GLN A 95 16.90 9.35 11.79
N HIS A 96 15.90 9.85 12.54
CA HIS A 96 16.14 10.65 13.73
C HIS A 96 16.79 9.80 14.84
N PRO A 97 17.88 10.26 15.49
CA PRO A 97 18.59 9.48 16.49
C PRO A 97 17.69 8.92 17.59
N LYS A 98 16.82 9.75 18.17
CA LYS A 98 15.88 9.32 19.24
C LYS A 98 14.95 8.20 18.78
N VAL A 99 14.50 8.19 17.52
CA VAL A 99 13.64 7.13 16.99
C VAL A 99 14.42 5.83 16.87
N ILE A 100 15.66 5.91 16.39
CA ILE A 100 16.53 4.74 16.23
C ILE A 100 16.90 4.18 17.60
N GLU A 101 17.31 5.02 18.56
CA GLU A 101 17.63 4.62 19.94
C GLU A 101 16.46 3.90 20.61
N ALA A 102 15.23 4.44 20.49
CA ALA A 102 14.04 3.79 21.04
C ALA A 102 13.74 2.43 20.37
N MET A 103 14.01 2.32 19.05
CA MET A 103 13.88 1.02 18.36
C MET A 103 14.93 0.02 18.81
N GLU A 104 16.17 0.44 19.00
CA GLU A 104 17.26 -0.40 19.51
C GLU A 104 16.96 -0.88 20.95
N GLU A 105 16.48 0.00 21.82
CA GLU A 105 16.05 -0.34 23.17
C GLU A 105 14.95 -1.40 23.15
N ALA A 106 13.87 -1.17 22.39
CA ALA A 106 12.78 -2.13 22.26
C ALA A 106 13.24 -3.49 21.71
N LEU A 107 14.15 -3.48 20.72
CA LEU A 107 14.70 -4.69 20.12
C LEU A 107 15.49 -5.52 21.15
N HIS A 108 16.25 -4.86 22.01
CA HIS A 108 17.01 -5.54 23.06
C HIS A 108 16.15 -6.02 24.23
N ASP A 109 15.05 -5.31 24.52
CA ASP A 109 14.13 -5.66 25.61
C ASP A 109 13.22 -6.84 25.26
N VAL A 110 12.57 -6.79 24.10
CA VAL A 110 11.50 -7.75 23.75
C VAL A 110 11.74 -8.55 22.48
N GLY A 111 12.83 -8.31 21.77
CA GLY A 111 13.15 -8.99 20.51
C GLY A 111 12.48 -8.38 19.28
N ALA A 112 12.65 -9.04 18.12
CA ALA A 112 12.36 -8.48 16.80
C ALA A 112 10.90 -8.60 16.33
N GLY A 113 9.98 -9.04 17.17
CA GLY A 113 8.61 -9.24 16.72
C GLY A 113 7.61 -9.45 17.84
N SER A 114 6.33 -9.32 17.51
CA SER A 114 5.22 -9.44 18.49
C SER A 114 4.82 -10.88 18.82
N GLY A 115 5.39 -11.88 18.15
CA GLY A 115 5.17 -13.31 18.43
C GLY A 115 3.81 -13.86 17.99
N GLY A 116 2.89 -13.05 17.47
CA GLY A 116 1.58 -13.50 17.05
C GLY A 116 0.64 -12.39 16.61
N THR A 117 -0.61 -12.75 16.35
CA THR A 117 -1.66 -11.76 16.08
C THR A 117 -2.11 -11.07 17.36
N ARG A 118 -2.58 -9.84 17.27
CA ARG A 118 -3.04 -9.06 18.43
C ARG A 118 -4.15 -9.76 19.24
N ASN A 119 -5.03 -10.51 18.55
CA ASN A 119 -6.15 -11.19 19.19
C ASN A 119 -5.74 -12.40 20.03
N ILE A 120 -4.53 -12.93 19.86
CA ILE A 120 -4.09 -14.15 20.55
C ILE A 120 -2.98 -13.85 21.55
N GLY A 121 -1.82 -13.41 21.10
CA GLY A 121 -0.66 -13.17 21.98
C GLY A 121 0.29 -12.10 21.46
N GLY A 122 -0.05 -11.44 20.34
CA GLY A 122 0.79 -10.43 19.71
C GLY A 122 0.42 -8.98 20.03
N ASN A 123 -0.45 -8.73 21.03
CA ASN A 123 -0.75 -7.37 21.49
C ASN A 123 0.25 -6.99 22.58
N THR A 124 1.36 -6.40 22.20
CA THR A 124 2.43 -6.00 23.10
C THR A 124 2.11 -4.68 23.80
N HIS A 125 2.85 -4.39 24.86
CA HIS A 125 2.74 -3.12 25.59
C HIS A 125 3.00 -1.91 24.67
N TYR A 126 3.92 -2.02 23.73
CA TYR A 126 4.20 -0.98 22.72
C TYR A 126 2.99 -0.64 21.85
N HIS A 127 2.12 -1.61 21.51
CA HIS A 127 0.87 -1.31 20.81
C HIS A 127 -0.07 -0.46 21.67
N VAL A 128 -0.22 -0.85 22.94
CA VAL A 128 -1.13 -0.17 23.87
C VAL A 128 -0.66 1.25 24.16
N ASP A 129 0.62 1.44 24.38
CA ASP A 129 1.21 2.75 24.65
C ASP A 129 1.08 3.67 23.42
N LEU A 130 1.37 3.17 22.22
CA LEU A 130 1.23 3.96 21.00
C LEU A 130 -0.23 4.34 20.75
N GLU A 131 -1.19 3.44 20.97
CA GLU A 131 -2.62 3.73 20.84
C GLU A 131 -3.06 4.83 21.83
N ARG A 132 -2.56 4.77 23.07
CA ARG A 132 -2.83 5.83 24.06
C ARG A 132 -2.25 7.17 23.64
N GLU A 133 -0.99 7.21 23.23
CA GLU A 133 -0.33 8.43 22.75
C GLU A 133 -1.02 9.05 21.53
N LEU A 134 -1.45 8.20 20.59
CA LEU A 134 -2.19 8.67 19.41
C LEU A 134 -3.58 9.20 19.77
N ALA A 135 -4.29 8.53 20.67
CA ALA A 135 -5.58 9.02 21.17
C ALA A 135 -5.46 10.38 21.83
N ASP A 136 -4.46 10.54 22.70
CA ASP A 136 -4.17 11.80 23.38
C ASP A 136 -3.78 12.92 22.41
N LEU A 137 -2.86 12.63 21.47
CA LEU A 137 -2.42 13.58 20.44
C LEU A 137 -3.61 14.11 19.60
N HIS A 138 -4.57 13.27 19.31
CA HIS A 138 -5.75 13.62 18.51
C HIS A 138 -6.96 14.07 19.34
N GLY A 139 -6.86 14.11 20.67
CA GLY A 139 -7.96 14.45 21.58
C GLY A 139 -9.16 13.52 21.42
N LYS A 140 -8.90 12.19 21.27
CA LYS A 140 -9.92 11.15 21.10
C LYS A 140 -9.93 10.20 22.29
N GLU A 141 -11.06 9.50 22.46
CA GLU A 141 -11.22 8.53 23.55
C GLU A 141 -10.39 7.25 23.36
N GLY A 142 -10.01 6.96 22.12
CA GLY A 142 -9.21 5.79 21.78
C GLY A 142 -8.61 5.87 20.39
N ALA A 143 -7.63 5.04 20.15
CA ALA A 143 -7.02 4.80 18.85
C ALA A 143 -6.85 3.30 18.62
N LEU A 144 -6.78 2.87 17.38
CA LEU A 144 -6.54 1.49 16.99
C LEU A 144 -5.48 1.41 15.90
N LEU A 145 -4.42 0.67 16.16
CA LEU A 145 -3.35 0.41 15.21
C LEU A 145 -3.69 -0.73 14.25
N PHE A 146 -3.32 -0.54 13.00
CA PHE A 146 -3.40 -1.54 11.95
C PHE A 146 -2.01 -1.80 11.36
N THR A 147 -1.85 -2.92 10.67
CA THR A 147 -0.58 -3.32 10.04
C THR A 147 -0.14 -2.40 8.91
N SER A 148 -1.06 -1.65 8.33
CA SER A 148 -0.79 -0.64 7.30
C SER A 148 -1.93 0.35 7.18
N GLY A 149 -1.68 1.52 6.57
CA GLY A 149 -2.71 2.49 6.23
C GLY A 149 -3.75 1.93 5.24
N TYR A 150 -3.35 1.00 4.36
CA TYR A 150 -4.29 0.31 3.48
C TYR A 150 -5.32 -0.47 4.29
N VAL A 151 -4.87 -1.34 5.19
CA VAL A 151 -5.75 -2.15 6.06
C VAL A 151 -6.60 -1.27 6.97
N SER A 152 -6.06 -0.17 7.48
CA SER A 152 -6.80 0.79 8.29
C SER A 152 -8.00 1.36 7.53
N ASN A 153 -7.82 1.82 6.31
CA ASN A 153 -8.91 2.36 5.49
C ASN A 153 -9.92 1.28 5.10
N ASP A 154 -9.46 0.13 4.61
CA ASP A 154 -10.30 -0.96 4.16
C ASP A 154 -11.16 -1.53 5.29
N ALA A 155 -10.53 -1.89 6.41
CA ALA A 155 -11.21 -2.47 7.57
C ALA A 155 -12.19 -1.49 8.24
N THR A 156 -11.78 -0.22 8.39
CA THR A 156 -12.62 0.79 9.04
C THR A 156 -13.87 1.09 8.21
N LEU A 157 -13.69 1.40 6.93
CA LEU A 157 -14.81 1.77 6.07
C LEU A 157 -15.78 0.62 5.87
N SER A 158 -15.28 -0.59 5.59
CA SER A 158 -16.12 -1.77 5.40
C SER A 158 -16.87 -2.18 6.67
N THR A 159 -16.25 -2.02 7.84
CA THR A 159 -16.89 -2.35 9.12
C THR A 159 -17.95 -1.34 9.50
N LEU A 160 -17.64 -0.04 9.43
CA LEU A 160 -18.60 1.00 9.76
C LEU A 160 -19.82 0.97 8.84
N ALA A 161 -19.60 0.80 7.54
CA ALA A 161 -20.70 0.68 6.57
C ALA A 161 -21.67 -0.48 6.86
N LYS A 162 -21.15 -1.58 7.41
CA LYS A 162 -21.97 -2.76 7.76
C LYS A 162 -22.69 -2.62 9.10
N VAL A 163 -22.07 -1.95 10.07
CA VAL A 163 -22.59 -1.88 11.45
C VAL A 163 -23.57 -0.73 11.62
N LEU A 164 -23.39 0.38 10.93
CA LEU A 164 -24.24 1.57 11.09
C LEU A 164 -25.50 1.46 10.22
N PRO A 165 -26.70 1.47 10.82
CA PRO A 165 -27.95 1.39 10.07
C PRO A 165 -28.11 2.60 9.14
N GLY A 166 -28.45 2.34 7.86
CA GLY A 166 -28.68 3.40 6.89
C GLY A 166 -27.44 4.24 6.54
N CYS A 167 -26.24 3.71 6.79
CA CYS A 167 -24.97 4.39 6.49
C CYS A 167 -24.86 4.70 5.00
N VAL A 168 -24.56 5.96 4.69
CA VAL A 168 -24.24 6.42 3.33
C VAL A 168 -22.84 6.98 3.33
N ILE A 169 -22.00 6.52 2.41
CA ILE A 169 -20.63 6.97 2.25
C ILE A 169 -20.51 7.82 0.99
N PHE A 170 -20.10 9.08 1.17
CA PHE A 170 -19.72 9.96 0.07
C PHE A 170 -18.23 9.83 -0.16
N SER A 171 -17.83 9.48 -1.38
CA SER A 171 -16.43 9.25 -1.75
C SER A 171 -16.06 10.03 -3.00
N ASP A 172 -14.88 10.66 -2.97
CA ASP A 172 -14.29 11.27 -4.16
C ASP A 172 -13.86 10.19 -5.17
N GLU A 173 -13.97 10.49 -6.46
CA GLU A 173 -13.61 9.58 -7.56
C GLU A 173 -12.13 9.16 -7.53
N LEU A 174 -11.25 10.05 -7.08
CA LEU A 174 -9.80 9.86 -7.05
C LEU A 174 -9.27 9.42 -5.68
N ASN A 175 -10.14 8.98 -4.78
CA ASN A 175 -9.72 8.44 -3.50
C ASN A 175 -8.74 7.27 -3.64
N HIS A 176 -7.93 7.09 -2.61
CA HIS A 176 -6.96 5.99 -2.56
C HIS A 176 -7.64 4.62 -2.72
N ALA A 177 -6.96 3.69 -3.38
CA ALA A 177 -7.47 2.35 -3.67
C ALA A 177 -7.98 1.59 -2.43
N SER A 178 -7.37 1.79 -1.26
CA SER A 178 -7.80 1.20 0.01
C SER A 178 -9.18 1.71 0.48
N MET A 179 -9.47 3.00 0.25
CA MET A 179 -10.78 3.57 0.56
C MET A 179 -11.85 3.02 -0.38
N ILE A 180 -11.52 2.94 -1.67
CA ILE A 180 -12.40 2.34 -2.68
C ILE A 180 -12.68 0.87 -2.36
N ALA A 181 -11.67 0.12 -1.91
CA ALA A 181 -11.84 -1.28 -1.50
C ALA A 181 -12.79 -1.41 -0.29
N GLY A 182 -12.60 -0.59 0.74
CA GLY A 182 -13.40 -0.61 1.95
C GLY A 182 -14.87 -0.18 1.79
N ILE A 183 -15.17 0.60 0.73
CA ILE A 183 -16.55 1.05 0.42
C ILE A 183 -17.32 -0.02 -0.37
N ARG A 184 -16.66 -0.92 -1.08
CA ARG A 184 -17.25 -2.01 -1.88
C ARG A 184 -17.76 -3.16 -1.02
#